data_299bd7f7dd89b8186b33ec172071647b
#
_entry.id   299bd7f7dd89b8186b33ec172071647b
#
_cell.length_a   1.000
_cell.length_b   1.000
_cell.length_c   1.000
_cell.angle_alpha   90.00
_cell.angle_beta   90.00
_cell.angle_gamma   90.00
#
_symmetry.space_group_name_H-M   'P 1'
#
loop_
_entity.id
_entity.type
_entity.pdbx_description
1 polymer ?
#
loop_
_entity_poly.entity_id
_entity_poly.type
_entity_poly.pdbx_seq_one_letter_code
_entity_poly.pdbx_strand_id
1 'polypeptide(L)'
;TFRRVYSVTWELDGGRWPEGFSPVTNIADGDKLYPPAVQNNPVKDGYTFIGWYASPDGADDYNFSVRVNSDRTIYARWETAVPNYRVTFSYGDNGYLDVLVDGESMIFSPARAEEGSRVVFKVIPDENYVVESFLVDGAETALSQDNEYILERLNRNVDVSVTFKWHFDDNAPVSLQAERLRRMLKTVGENYPSGEPFYTSEVTVDNITGSASFTARGNTFGNMIDEYGVPGGFRVTVYSSEADAAFVWGDGIEKGKRLGHIIVEGKPHGIWTVETLIKLGPPASIGEIVGNKINVDDVYAKIALGIQKELTRHGFQTSLSGIHIMISSETQEAFCAHVYIEQNQGSAGVVGARFSARVFGDEAWAQASLGSPFLADTKENAVVGKVMITSNSPVLRDTIKDYLNGTPREPTPTLKAEENFLDENLEKTLEEKYKWDDYHKNATVRFVARDFA
;
A
#
# COMPACT_ATOMS: atom_id res chain seq x y z
N THR A 1 62.53 50.62 -3.62
CA THR A 1 63.34 49.55 -2.99
C THR A 1 63.05 48.28 -3.74
N PHE A 2 64.04 47.72 -4.42
CA PHE A 2 63.87 46.40 -5.07
C PHE A 2 63.85 45.34 -3.98
N ARG A 3 62.73 44.60 -3.88
CA ARG A 3 62.60 43.40 -3.01
C ARG A 3 63.09 42.19 -3.78
N ARG A 4 63.88 41.34 -3.11
CA ARG A 4 64.24 40.03 -3.67
C ARG A 4 63.02 39.17 -3.89
N VAL A 5 63.05 38.37 -4.94
CA VAL A 5 61.93 37.41 -5.26
C VAL A 5 62.51 36.03 -5.18
N TYR A 6 61.77 35.13 -4.55
CA TYR A 6 62.06 33.69 -4.41
C TYR A 6 61.16 32.87 -5.26
N SER A 7 61.62 31.72 -5.77
CA SER A 7 60.89 30.79 -6.54
C SER A 7 60.03 29.89 -5.62
N VAL A 8 58.86 29.49 -6.10
CA VAL A 8 57.98 28.52 -5.48
C VAL A 8 57.75 27.38 -6.47
N THR A 9 58.23 26.21 -6.12
CA THR A 9 58.04 24.97 -6.90
C THR A 9 56.97 24.10 -6.24
N TRP A 10 56.01 23.63 -7.01
CA TRP A 10 54.97 22.73 -6.56
C TRP A 10 55.20 21.36 -7.20
N GLU A 11 55.59 20.40 -6.37
CA GLU A 11 55.81 19.00 -6.77
C GLU A 11 54.52 18.20 -6.55
N LEU A 12 53.88 17.79 -7.66
CA LEU A 12 52.56 17.14 -7.61
C LEU A 12 52.60 15.64 -7.59
N ASP A 13 53.79 15.03 -7.66
CA ASP A 13 53.95 13.57 -7.64
C ASP A 13 52.99 12.82 -8.61
N GLY A 14 53.00 13.25 -9.88
CA GLY A 14 52.15 12.69 -10.93
C GLY A 14 50.74 13.24 -10.97
N GLY A 15 50.34 14.13 -10.06
CA GLY A 15 49.11 14.87 -10.14
C GLY A 15 49.17 16.02 -11.16
N ARG A 16 48.03 16.64 -11.41
CA ARG A 16 47.88 17.81 -12.31
C ARG A 16 47.00 18.87 -11.66
N TRP A 17 47.28 20.12 -12.01
CA TRP A 17 46.40 21.23 -11.63
C TRP A 17 45.07 21.15 -12.37
N PRO A 18 43.95 21.63 -11.78
CA PRO A 18 42.70 21.82 -12.48
C PRO A 18 42.86 22.73 -13.71
N GLU A 19 42.07 22.50 -14.73
CA GLU A 19 42.06 23.31 -15.94
C GLU A 19 41.83 24.80 -15.60
N GLY A 20 42.63 25.67 -16.19
CA GLY A 20 42.53 27.11 -15.97
C GLY A 20 43.17 27.63 -14.67
N PHE A 21 43.70 26.78 -13.81
CA PHE A 21 44.40 27.19 -12.59
C PHE A 21 45.92 27.24 -12.80
N SER A 22 46.53 28.33 -12.31
CA SER A 22 48.00 28.49 -12.27
C SER A 22 48.44 28.86 -10.86
N PRO A 23 49.29 28.07 -10.21
CA PRO A 23 49.75 28.35 -8.86
C PRO A 23 50.75 29.55 -8.82
N VAL A 24 50.96 30.11 -7.63
CA VAL A 24 52.01 31.12 -7.41
C VAL A 24 53.38 30.45 -7.56
N THR A 25 54.18 30.94 -8.50
CA THR A 25 55.56 30.43 -8.75
C THR A 25 56.65 31.35 -8.29
N ASN A 26 56.32 32.59 -7.92
CA ASN A 26 57.29 33.60 -7.42
C ASN A 26 56.67 34.42 -6.29
N ILE A 27 57.46 34.72 -5.28
CA ILE A 27 57.03 35.49 -4.09
C ILE A 27 58.07 36.39 -3.62
N ALA A 28 57.72 37.62 -3.22
CA ALA A 28 58.69 38.61 -2.72
C ALA A 28 59.16 38.29 -1.29
N ASP A 29 60.41 38.60 -1.01
CA ASP A 29 61.02 38.41 0.31
C ASP A 29 60.17 39.02 1.43
N GLY A 30 59.88 38.21 2.44
CA GLY A 30 59.05 38.56 3.60
C GLY A 30 57.52 38.48 3.39
N ASP A 31 57.07 38.16 2.19
CA ASP A 31 55.65 37.94 1.97
C ASP A 31 55.21 36.51 2.43
N LYS A 32 53.91 36.31 2.65
CA LYS A 32 53.33 34.99 2.97
C LYS A 32 52.86 34.31 1.70
N LEU A 33 53.18 33.04 1.57
CA LEU A 33 52.58 32.16 0.59
C LEU A 33 51.26 31.62 1.17
N TYR A 34 50.24 31.56 0.35
CA TYR A 34 48.96 30.97 0.72
C TYR A 34 48.74 29.67 -0.06
N PRO A 35 48.13 28.65 0.56
CA PRO A 35 47.75 27.44 -0.18
C PRO A 35 46.73 27.78 -1.26
N PRO A 36 46.67 27.02 -2.35
CA PRO A 36 45.57 27.09 -3.29
C PRO A 36 44.25 26.92 -2.58
N ALA A 37 43.18 27.58 -3.03
CA ALA A 37 41.82 27.33 -2.52
C ALA A 37 41.42 25.86 -2.81
N VAL A 38 40.59 25.28 -1.96
CA VAL A 38 40.21 23.84 -2.02
C VAL A 38 39.74 23.39 -3.42
N GLN A 39 38.98 24.22 -4.12
CA GLN A 39 38.52 23.94 -5.49
C GLN A 39 39.66 23.90 -6.52
N ASN A 40 40.86 24.42 -6.18
CA ASN A 40 42.06 24.43 -7.00
C ASN A 40 43.10 23.40 -6.55
N ASN A 41 42.76 22.52 -5.63
CA ASN A 41 43.66 21.43 -5.26
C ASN A 41 44.00 20.58 -6.49
N PRO A 42 45.23 20.07 -6.58
CA PRO A 42 45.61 19.19 -7.68
C PRO A 42 44.80 17.90 -7.67
N VAL A 43 44.69 17.27 -8.83
CA VAL A 43 43.99 15.99 -9.03
C VAL A 43 44.97 14.94 -9.54
N LYS A 44 44.79 13.69 -9.06
CA LYS A 44 45.55 12.52 -9.50
C LYS A 44 44.58 11.35 -9.60
N ASP A 45 44.50 10.74 -10.77
CA ASP A 45 43.50 9.68 -11.04
C ASP A 45 43.79 8.48 -10.12
N GLY A 46 42.77 8.00 -9.42
CA GLY A 46 42.84 6.90 -8.45
C GLY A 46 43.44 7.31 -7.06
N TYR A 47 43.59 8.59 -6.80
CA TYR A 47 44.11 9.10 -5.52
C TYR A 47 43.29 10.26 -4.98
N THR A 48 43.30 10.39 -3.67
CA THR A 48 42.75 11.54 -2.92
C THR A 48 43.89 12.46 -2.48
N PHE A 49 43.74 13.75 -2.76
CA PHE A 49 44.71 14.75 -2.26
C PHE A 49 44.51 14.95 -0.75
N ILE A 50 45.59 14.71 0.03
CA ILE A 50 45.53 14.80 1.50
C ILE A 50 46.16 16.09 2.04
N GLY A 51 47.03 16.75 1.28
CA GLY A 51 47.62 18.01 1.76
C GLY A 51 48.91 18.38 1.08
N TRP A 52 49.48 19.52 1.56
CA TRP A 52 50.76 20.08 1.16
C TRP A 52 51.79 19.83 2.24
N TYR A 53 52.95 19.30 1.87
CA TYR A 53 54.00 18.87 2.75
C TYR A 53 55.31 19.57 2.47
N ALA A 54 56.20 19.63 3.50
CA ALA A 54 57.51 20.30 3.43
C ALA A 54 58.59 19.44 2.75
N SER A 55 58.36 18.12 2.67
CA SER A 55 59.27 17.17 2.01
C SER A 55 58.48 16.02 1.39
N PRO A 56 59.04 15.30 0.38
CA PRO A 56 58.36 14.23 -0.27
C PRO A 56 58.00 13.06 0.68
N ASP A 57 58.88 12.77 1.64
CA ASP A 57 58.73 11.61 2.55
C ASP A 57 58.49 12.06 4.01
N GLY A 58 58.41 13.37 4.28
CA GLY A 58 58.20 13.90 5.64
C GLY A 58 56.78 13.77 6.12
N ALA A 59 56.60 13.70 7.45
CA ALA A 59 55.30 13.71 8.09
C ALA A 59 54.73 15.12 8.32
N ASP A 60 55.57 16.15 8.16
CA ASP A 60 55.22 17.51 8.53
C ASP A 60 54.51 18.23 7.37
N ASP A 61 53.36 18.80 7.67
CA ASP A 61 52.63 19.68 6.78
C ASP A 61 53.44 20.90 6.41
N TYR A 62 53.27 21.43 5.20
CA TYR A 62 53.91 22.68 4.83
C TYR A 62 53.29 23.85 5.60
N ASN A 63 54.16 24.59 6.33
CA ASN A 63 53.71 25.71 7.15
C ASN A 63 53.54 26.98 6.34
N PHE A 64 52.34 27.27 5.85
CA PHE A 64 51.98 28.51 5.14
C PHE A 64 51.94 29.77 6.03
N SER A 65 52.07 29.65 7.34
CA SER A 65 52.08 30.80 8.25
C SER A 65 53.41 31.55 8.27
N VAL A 66 54.49 30.90 7.80
CA VAL A 66 55.83 31.45 7.81
C VAL A 66 56.05 32.36 6.59
N ARG A 67 56.74 33.50 6.81
CA ARG A 67 57.15 34.38 5.72
C ARG A 67 58.29 33.76 4.90
N VAL A 68 58.19 33.94 3.57
CA VAL A 68 59.16 33.36 2.65
C VAL A 68 60.47 34.25 2.64
N ASN A 69 61.58 33.58 2.83
CA ASN A 69 62.95 34.20 2.87
C ASN A 69 63.99 33.42 2.06
N SER A 70 63.56 32.39 1.35
CA SER A 70 64.34 31.54 0.43
C SER A 70 63.37 30.83 -0.55
N ASP A 71 63.94 30.26 -1.59
CA ASP A 71 63.18 29.37 -2.52
C ASP A 71 62.49 28.29 -1.75
N ARG A 72 61.29 27.90 -2.23
CA ARG A 72 60.41 26.92 -1.60
C ARG A 72 60.04 25.83 -2.58
N THR A 73 60.09 24.56 -2.11
CA THR A 73 59.47 23.42 -2.78
C THR A 73 58.40 22.87 -1.87
N ILE A 74 57.24 22.63 -2.41
CA ILE A 74 56.04 22.17 -1.70
C ILE A 74 55.55 20.92 -2.40
N TYR A 75 55.27 19.90 -1.64
CA TYR A 75 54.95 18.56 -2.14
C TYR A 75 53.48 18.25 -1.90
N ALA A 76 52.78 17.87 -2.96
CA ALA A 76 51.46 17.26 -2.84
C ALA A 76 51.61 15.83 -2.32
N ARG A 77 50.74 15.46 -1.40
CA ARG A 77 50.65 14.07 -0.94
C ARG A 77 49.29 13.48 -1.28
N TRP A 78 49.31 12.20 -1.54
CA TRP A 78 48.21 11.45 -2.05
C TRP A 78 47.98 10.20 -1.23
N GLU A 79 46.70 9.83 -1.07
CA GLU A 79 46.25 8.57 -0.57
C GLU A 79 45.49 7.83 -1.68
N THR A 80 45.62 6.52 -1.76
CA THR A 80 44.82 5.74 -2.76
C THR A 80 43.35 5.97 -2.49
N ALA A 81 42.62 6.44 -3.51
CA ALA A 81 41.18 6.61 -3.40
C ALA A 81 40.55 5.24 -3.24
N VAL A 82 39.73 5.08 -2.19
CA VAL A 82 38.90 3.90 -2.03
C VAL A 82 37.67 4.09 -2.92
N PRO A 83 37.39 3.17 -3.86
CA PRO A 83 36.20 3.23 -4.64
C PRO A 83 34.96 3.23 -3.74
N ASN A 84 33.94 4.01 -4.14
CA ASN A 84 32.65 4.03 -3.47
C ASN A 84 31.60 3.39 -4.35
N TYR A 85 30.82 2.48 -3.79
CA TYR A 85 29.72 1.81 -4.45
C TYR A 85 28.37 2.28 -3.92
N ARG A 86 27.36 2.15 -4.76
CA ARG A 86 25.99 2.49 -4.42
C ARG A 86 25.28 1.25 -3.89
N VAL A 87 24.65 1.39 -2.73
CA VAL A 87 23.76 0.41 -2.12
C VAL A 87 22.34 0.95 -2.26
N THR A 88 21.61 0.44 -3.25
CA THR A 88 20.19 0.76 -3.46
C THR A 88 19.35 -0.28 -2.74
N PHE A 89 18.30 0.18 -2.04
CA PHE A 89 17.39 -0.75 -1.36
C PHE A 89 15.97 -0.19 -1.33
N SER A 90 15.00 -1.10 -1.39
CA SER A 90 13.58 -0.82 -1.31
C SER A 90 12.83 -1.95 -0.63
N TYR A 91 11.68 -1.64 -0.05
CA TYR A 91 10.80 -2.63 0.57
C TYR A 91 9.34 -2.28 0.32
N GLY A 92 8.51 -3.34 0.25
CA GLY A 92 7.06 -3.21 0.13
C GLY A 92 6.38 -2.95 1.48
N ASP A 93 5.04 -2.83 1.44
CA ASP A 93 4.22 -2.69 2.64
C ASP A 93 4.31 -3.94 3.52
N ASN A 94 3.97 -3.80 4.81
CA ASN A 94 3.90 -4.87 5.82
C ASN A 94 5.25 -5.43 6.28
N GLY A 95 6.22 -4.56 6.35
CA GLY A 95 7.55 -4.85 6.89
C GLY A 95 8.54 -3.76 6.48
N TYR A 96 9.77 -3.87 6.93
CA TYR A 96 10.83 -2.95 6.56
C TYR A 96 12.19 -3.63 6.42
N LEU A 97 13.12 -2.92 5.81
CA LEU A 97 14.48 -3.34 5.57
C LEU A 97 15.43 -2.39 6.30
N ASP A 98 16.12 -2.88 7.34
CA ASP A 98 17.20 -2.16 7.97
C ASP A 98 18.52 -2.50 7.29
N VAL A 99 19.24 -1.49 6.81
CA VAL A 99 20.49 -1.65 6.07
C VAL A 99 21.63 -1.04 6.85
N LEU A 100 22.58 -1.85 7.25
CA LEU A 100 23.76 -1.40 8.01
C LEU A 100 25.01 -1.49 7.14
N VAL A 101 25.76 -0.39 7.09
CA VAL A 101 27.09 -0.32 6.48
C VAL A 101 28.12 -0.15 7.60
N ASP A 102 29.02 -1.12 7.74
CA ASP A 102 30.02 -1.20 8.81
C ASP A 102 29.42 -1.01 10.22
N GLY A 103 28.16 -1.45 10.40
CA GLY A 103 27.40 -1.40 11.65
C GLY A 103 26.56 -0.15 11.85
N GLU A 104 26.60 0.82 10.94
CA GLU A 104 25.76 2.02 11.00
C GLU A 104 24.54 1.90 10.10
N SER A 105 23.35 2.24 10.62
CA SER A 105 22.09 2.14 9.88
C SER A 105 21.94 3.24 8.83
N MET A 106 21.58 2.86 7.62
CA MET A 106 21.35 3.75 6.47
C MET A 106 19.88 4.10 6.35
N ILE A 107 19.54 5.37 6.49
CA ILE A 107 18.16 5.86 6.47
C ILE A 107 17.67 6.15 5.04
N PHE A 108 18.59 6.43 4.10
CA PHE A 108 18.24 6.83 2.73
C PHE A 108 18.78 5.85 1.70
N SER A 109 17.96 5.53 0.71
CA SER A 109 18.36 4.78 -0.48
C SER A 109 18.41 5.72 -1.70
N PRO A 110 19.48 5.68 -2.51
CA PRO A 110 20.69 4.87 -2.33
C PRO A 110 21.67 5.41 -1.28
N ALA A 111 22.27 4.53 -0.50
CA ALA A 111 23.42 4.81 0.33
C ALA A 111 24.72 4.69 -0.48
N ARG A 112 25.83 5.26 0.05
CA ARG A 112 27.19 5.07 -0.49
C ARG A 112 28.05 4.38 0.55
N ALA A 113 28.84 3.42 0.11
CA ALA A 113 29.78 2.69 0.97
C ALA A 113 31.09 2.47 0.23
N GLU A 114 32.19 2.44 0.95
CA GLU A 114 33.52 2.23 0.41
C GLU A 114 33.72 0.77 -0.03
N GLU A 115 34.63 0.57 -0.97
CA GLU A 115 35.06 -0.80 -1.32
C GLU A 115 35.56 -1.54 -0.10
N GLY A 116 35.06 -2.77 0.09
CA GLY A 116 35.42 -3.61 1.22
C GLY A 116 34.51 -3.45 2.44
N SER A 117 33.62 -2.45 2.47
CA SER A 117 32.63 -2.31 3.55
C SER A 117 31.77 -3.57 3.69
N ARG A 118 31.42 -3.89 4.94
CA ARG A 118 30.47 -4.94 5.27
C ARG A 118 29.04 -4.35 5.27
N VAL A 119 28.16 -4.93 4.45
CA VAL A 119 26.77 -4.49 4.38
C VAL A 119 25.85 -5.59 4.86
N VAL A 120 24.99 -5.27 5.82
CA VAL A 120 23.97 -6.17 6.37
C VAL A 120 22.59 -5.65 5.99
N PHE A 121 21.79 -6.50 5.36
CA PHE A 121 20.39 -6.25 5.07
C PHE A 121 19.58 -7.12 6.02
N LYS A 122 18.89 -6.47 6.98
CA LYS A 122 18.06 -7.13 7.97
C LYS A 122 16.60 -6.91 7.63
N VAL A 123 15.92 -7.98 7.27
CA VAL A 123 14.51 -7.96 6.86
C VAL A 123 13.62 -8.17 8.09
N ILE A 124 12.69 -7.25 8.32
CA ILE A 124 11.82 -7.26 9.49
C ILE A 124 10.36 -7.22 9.02
N PRO A 125 9.72 -8.40 8.84
CA PRO A 125 8.30 -8.47 8.54
C PRO A 125 7.47 -7.94 9.72
N ASP A 126 6.32 -7.31 9.40
CA ASP A 126 5.32 -6.96 10.41
C ASP A 126 4.67 -8.21 11.01
N GLU A 127 3.92 -8.05 12.10
CA GLU A 127 3.22 -9.16 12.75
C GLU A 127 2.28 -9.87 11.78
N ASN A 128 2.40 -11.19 11.68
CA ASN A 128 1.66 -12.07 10.77
C ASN A 128 2.01 -11.91 9.26
N TYR A 129 3.15 -11.30 8.95
CA TYR A 129 3.69 -11.29 7.60
C TYR A 129 5.00 -12.08 7.54
N VAL A 130 5.29 -12.61 6.38
CA VAL A 130 6.56 -13.28 6.07
C VAL A 130 7.15 -12.72 4.79
N VAL A 131 8.42 -12.89 4.59
CA VAL A 131 9.07 -12.51 3.34
C VAL A 131 8.45 -13.30 2.18
N GLU A 132 7.97 -12.60 1.17
CA GLU A 132 7.46 -13.18 -0.06
C GLU A 132 8.58 -13.34 -1.08
N SER A 133 9.35 -12.27 -1.29
CA SER A 133 10.54 -12.31 -2.15
C SER A 133 11.63 -11.42 -1.57
N PHE A 134 12.89 -11.84 -1.74
CA PHE A 134 14.07 -11.05 -1.45
C PHE A 134 15.00 -11.11 -2.65
N LEU A 135 15.16 -10.01 -3.35
CA LEU A 135 15.93 -9.93 -4.58
C LEU A 135 17.22 -9.15 -4.37
N VAL A 136 18.31 -9.68 -4.89
CA VAL A 136 19.60 -8.99 -4.98
C VAL A 136 19.96 -8.86 -6.46
N ASP A 137 20.11 -7.64 -6.95
CA ASP A 137 20.35 -7.34 -8.36
C ASP A 137 19.30 -8.02 -9.29
N GLY A 138 18.04 -8.08 -8.81
CA GLY A 138 16.92 -8.70 -9.52
C GLY A 138 16.86 -10.23 -9.45
N ALA A 139 17.79 -10.88 -8.76
CA ALA A 139 17.79 -12.34 -8.59
C ALA A 139 17.28 -12.73 -7.19
N GLU A 140 16.40 -13.75 -7.15
CA GLU A 140 15.91 -14.32 -5.89
C GLU A 140 17.08 -14.86 -5.06
N THR A 141 17.15 -14.45 -3.79
CA THR A 141 18.27 -14.76 -2.90
C THR A 141 17.73 -15.22 -1.54
N ALA A 142 18.34 -16.26 -1.00
CA ALA A 142 17.96 -16.79 0.30
C ALA A 142 18.47 -15.89 1.44
N LEU A 143 17.62 -15.68 2.45
CA LEU A 143 17.99 -15.09 3.72
C LEU A 143 18.50 -16.14 4.71
N SER A 144 19.25 -15.71 5.71
CA SER A 144 19.59 -16.51 6.88
C SER A 144 18.35 -16.84 7.72
N GLN A 145 18.50 -17.70 8.75
CA GLN A 145 17.42 -17.98 9.71
C GLN A 145 16.97 -16.73 10.49
N ASP A 146 17.85 -15.73 10.62
CA ASP A 146 17.56 -14.46 11.29
C ASP A 146 17.02 -13.39 10.33
N ASN A 147 16.60 -13.78 9.12
CA ASN A 147 16.16 -12.88 8.06
C ASN A 147 17.22 -11.86 7.65
N GLU A 148 18.49 -12.24 7.62
CA GLU A 148 19.58 -11.36 7.21
C GLU A 148 20.25 -11.85 5.91
N TYR A 149 20.67 -10.89 5.09
CA TYR A 149 21.57 -11.08 3.98
C TYR A 149 22.81 -10.21 4.19
N ILE A 150 23.99 -10.80 4.07
CA ILE A 150 25.25 -10.15 4.41
C ILE A 150 26.18 -10.15 3.21
N LEU A 151 26.64 -8.97 2.84
CA LEU A 151 27.78 -8.76 1.95
C LEU A 151 29.01 -8.46 2.80
N GLU A 152 29.89 -9.45 2.99
CA GLU A 152 31.08 -9.31 3.84
C GLU A 152 32.08 -8.30 3.27
N ARG A 153 32.10 -8.10 1.96
CA ARG A 153 32.97 -7.14 1.28
C ARG A 153 32.26 -6.57 0.05
N LEU A 154 31.88 -5.33 0.13
CA LEU A 154 31.27 -4.60 -0.99
C LEU A 154 32.35 -4.34 -2.06
N ASN A 155 32.09 -4.74 -3.32
CA ASN A 155 33.02 -4.58 -4.44
C ASN A 155 32.33 -4.15 -5.75
N ARG A 156 31.03 -3.83 -5.66
CA ARG A 156 30.20 -3.35 -6.78
C ARG A 156 28.99 -2.59 -6.26
N ASN A 157 28.30 -1.91 -7.14
CA ASN A 157 26.95 -1.44 -6.83
C ASN A 157 26.03 -2.64 -6.58
N VAL A 158 25.10 -2.49 -5.65
CA VAL A 158 24.11 -3.51 -5.32
C VAL A 158 22.73 -2.89 -5.24
N ASP A 159 21.72 -3.64 -5.71
CA ASP A 159 20.29 -3.29 -5.63
C ASP A 159 19.56 -4.41 -4.89
N VAL A 160 18.85 -4.06 -3.81
CA VAL A 160 18.11 -5.01 -2.98
C VAL A 160 16.67 -4.59 -2.86
N SER A 161 15.75 -5.53 -3.08
CA SER A 161 14.33 -5.31 -2.84
C SER A 161 13.71 -6.47 -2.09
N VAL A 162 12.73 -6.16 -1.21
CA VAL A 162 12.00 -7.17 -0.45
C VAL A 162 10.51 -6.87 -0.51
N THR A 163 9.70 -7.94 -0.63
CA THR A 163 8.24 -7.89 -0.49
C THR A 163 7.77 -8.85 0.58
N PHE A 164 6.59 -8.57 1.13
CA PHE A 164 6.01 -9.32 2.23
C PHE A 164 4.63 -9.83 1.85
N LYS A 165 4.26 -11.01 2.36
CA LYS A 165 2.92 -11.55 2.21
C LYS A 165 2.33 -11.95 3.55
N TRP A 166 1.02 -11.89 3.61
CA TRP A 166 0.28 -12.37 4.76
C TRP A 166 0.52 -13.85 5.03
N HIS A 167 0.69 -14.20 6.29
CA HIS A 167 0.83 -15.56 6.76
C HIS A 167 0.03 -15.75 8.06
N PHE A 168 -1.00 -16.58 7.99
CA PHE A 168 -1.68 -17.01 9.20
C PHE A 168 -0.84 -18.09 9.89
N ASP A 169 -0.37 -17.82 11.12
CA ASP A 169 0.52 -18.73 11.84
C ASP A 169 -0.29 -19.90 12.42
N ASP A 170 -0.36 -20.97 11.68
CA ASP A 170 -1.06 -22.23 12.06
C ASP A 170 -0.41 -22.95 13.23
N ASN A 171 0.83 -22.61 13.60
CA ASN A 171 1.56 -23.22 14.70
C ASN A 171 1.43 -22.47 16.02
N ALA A 172 0.79 -21.30 16.01
CA ALA A 172 0.52 -20.56 17.22
C ALA A 172 -0.45 -21.31 18.14
N PRO A 173 -0.43 -21.09 19.46
CA PRO A 173 -1.44 -21.66 20.38
C PRO A 173 -2.87 -21.35 19.89
N VAL A 174 -3.80 -22.31 19.98
CA VAL A 174 -5.18 -22.19 19.49
C VAL A 174 -5.91 -20.95 20.03
N SER A 175 -5.66 -20.60 21.29
CA SER A 175 -6.23 -19.39 21.91
C SER A 175 -5.72 -18.11 21.24
N LEU A 176 -4.45 -18.08 20.84
CA LEU A 176 -3.85 -16.94 20.17
C LEU A 176 -4.37 -16.84 18.73
N GLN A 177 -4.48 -17.95 18.02
CA GLN A 177 -5.08 -18.00 16.68
C GLN A 177 -6.54 -17.51 16.70
N ALA A 178 -7.35 -18.01 17.65
CA ALA A 178 -8.73 -17.58 17.83
C ALA A 178 -8.82 -16.08 18.16
N GLU A 179 -7.94 -15.57 19.03
CA GLU A 179 -7.91 -14.16 19.38
C GLU A 179 -7.48 -13.27 18.19
N ARG A 180 -6.53 -13.72 17.38
CA ARG A 180 -6.13 -13.02 16.15
C ARG A 180 -7.30 -12.91 15.17
N LEU A 181 -8.01 -14.03 14.89
CA LEU A 181 -9.20 -14.03 14.04
C LEU A 181 -10.29 -13.12 14.60
N ARG A 182 -10.51 -13.16 15.92
CA ARG A 182 -11.49 -12.31 16.60
C ARG A 182 -11.16 -10.81 16.40
N ARG A 183 -9.89 -10.43 16.60
CA ARG A 183 -9.43 -9.03 16.40
C ARG A 183 -9.59 -8.61 14.94
N MET A 184 -9.15 -9.43 13.99
CA MET A 184 -9.30 -9.13 12.56
C MET A 184 -10.77 -8.96 12.18
N LEU A 185 -11.68 -9.78 12.69
CA LEU A 185 -13.11 -9.62 12.47
C LEU A 185 -13.67 -8.32 13.04
N LYS A 186 -13.15 -7.85 14.18
CA LYS A 186 -13.53 -6.54 14.71
C LYS A 186 -13.01 -5.39 13.86
N THR A 187 -11.86 -5.54 13.21
CA THR A 187 -11.29 -4.52 12.33
C THR A 187 -11.94 -4.51 10.95
N VAL A 188 -12.37 -5.65 10.47
CA VAL A 188 -13.11 -5.77 9.20
C VAL A 188 -14.59 -5.58 9.50
N GLY A 189 -15.04 -4.35 9.43
CA GLY A 189 -16.47 -4.07 9.40
C GLY A 189 -17.06 -4.64 8.11
N GLU A 190 -18.18 -5.37 8.20
CA GLU A 190 -18.88 -5.76 6.98
C GLU A 190 -19.44 -4.53 6.27
N ASN A 191 -19.49 -4.65 4.96
CA ASN A 191 -20.05 -3.73 3.99
C ASN A 191 -21.55 -3.46 4.14
N TYR A 192 -21.99 -3.16 5.34
CA TYR A 192 -23.35 -2.67 5.53
C TYR A 192 -23.38 -1.16 5.45
N PRO A 193 -24.50 -0.59 4.97
CA PRO A 193 -24.69 0.85 4.90
C PRO A 193 -24.55 1.57 6.25
N SER A 194 -24.55 0.86 7.36
CA SER A 194 -24.41 1.38 8.73
C SER A 194 -22.96 1.43 9.24
N GLY A 195 -22.00 0.83 8.53
CA GLY A 195 -20.57 0.93 8.90
C GLY A 195 -20.20 0.34 10.27
N GLU A 196 -20.97 -0.61 10.80
CA GLU A 196 -20.70 -1.13 12.14
C GLU A 196 -19.89 -2.44 12.10
N PRO A 197 -18.88 -2.58 12.96
CA PRO A 197 -18.01 -3.75 13.03
C PRO A 197 -18.75 -5.00 13.50
N PHE A 198 -18.13 -6.18 13.30
CA PHE A 198 -18.61 -7.40 13.93
C PHE A 198 -18.54 -7.30 15.46
N TYR A 199 -19.62 -7.61 16.13
CA TYR A 199 -19.60 -7.85 17.56
C TYR A 199 -19.09 -9.26 17.82
N THR A 200 -18.05 -9.40 18.63
CA THR A 200 -17.48 -10.70 18.98
C THR A 200 -17.59 -10.97 20.48
N SER A 201 -17.81 -12.24 20.84
CA SER A 201 -17.61 -12.67 22.24
C SER A 201 -16.12 -12.72 22.58
N GLU A 202 -15.77 -12.83 23.86
CA GLU A 202 -14.43 -13.22 24.27
C GLU A 202 -14.12 -14.65 23.78
N VAL A 203 -12.82 -14.95 23.63
CA VAL A 203 -12.34 -16.28 23.30
C VAL A 203 -12.50 -17.19 24.51
N THR A 204 -13.12 -18.33 24.31
CA THR A 204 -13.28 -19.39 25.32
C THR A 204 -12.41 -20.58 24.94
N VAL A 205 -11.58 -21.04 25.88
CA VAL A 205 -10.73 -22.23 25.69
C VAL A 205 -11.40 -23.42 26.32
N ASP A 206 -11.55 -24.49 25.53
CA ASP A 206 -11.98 -25.80 26.02
C ASP A 206 -10.75 -26.69 26.23
N ASN A 207 -10.38 -26.90 27.47
CA ASN A 207 -9.23 -27.72 27.84
C ASN A 207 -9.46 -29.24 27.62
N ILE A 208 -10.69 -29.67 27.40
CA ILE A 208 -11.01 -31.09 27.14
C ILE A 208 -10.72 -31.43 25.70
N THR A 209 -11.18 -30.58 24.77
CA THR A 209 -10.99 -30.75 23.33
C THR A 209 -9.70 -30.11 22.83
N GLY A 210 -9.01 -29.32 23.66
CA GLY A 210 -7.84 -28.57 23.24
C GLY A 210 -8.16 -27.49 22.21
N SER A 211 -9.39 -26.98 22.19
CA SER A 211 -9.85 -25.99 21.22
C SER A 211 -10.11 -24.64 21.84
N ALA A 212 -10.16 -23.59 20.98
CA ALA A 212 -10.55 -22.25 21.37
C ALA A 212 -11.62 -21.72 20.42
N SER A 213 -12.65 -21.08 20.97
CA SER A 213 -13.77 -20.60 20.16
C SER A 213 -14.26 -19.23 20.57
N PHE A 214 -14.89 -18.53 19.64
CA PHE A 214 -15.66 -17.31 19.86
C PHE A 214 -16.85 -17.24 18.90
N THR A 215 -17.81 -16.38 19.23
CA THR A 215 -18.94 -16.08 18.34
C THR A 215 -18.81 -14.67 17.79
N ALA A 216 -19.28 -14.45 16.58
CA ALA A 216 -19.34 -13.15 15.95
C ALA A 216 -20.70 -12.92 15.30
N ARG A 217 -21.15 -11.65 15.25
CA ARG A 217 -22.39 -11.24 14.59
C ARG A 217 -22.23 -9.87 13.97
N GLY A 218 -22.85 -9.63 12.81
CA GLY A 218 -22.99 -8.29 12.25
C GLY A 218 -24.20 -7.56 12.86
N ASN A 219 -24.18 -6.23 12.85
CA ASN A 219 -25.23 -5.41 13.48
C ASN A 219 -26.61 -5.50 12.80
N THR A 220 -26.66 -5.77 11.50
CA THR A 220 -27.87 -5.70 10.68
C THR A 220 -28.83 -6.88 10.86
N PHE A 221 -28.43 -7.92 11.56
CA PHE A 221 -29.28 -9.12 11.68
C PHE A 221 -30.17 -9.12 12.90
N GLY A 222 -30.56 -7.97 13.44
CA GLY A 222 -31.59 -7.85 14.44
C GLY A 222 -31.75 -9.11 15.33
N ASN A 223 -32.56 -9.13 16.33
CA ASN A 223 -32.78 -10.21 17.32
C ASN A 223 -33.23 -11.59 16.73
N MET A 224 -32.92 -11.93 15.47
CA MET A 224 -33.20 -13.27 14.94
C MET A 224 -32.17 -14.26 15.51
N ILE A 225 -32.54 -14.93 16.55
CA ILE A 225 -31.81 -16.05 17.13
C ILE A 225 -31.90 -17.21 16.12
N ASP A 226 -30.72 -17.70 15.66
CA ASP A 226 -30.69 -18.90 14.84
C ASP A 226 -30.94 -20.18 15.71
N GLU A 227 -31.07 -21.32 15.07
CA GLU A 227 -31.29 -22.60 15.74
C GLU A 227 -30.15 -23.05 16.66
N TYR A 228 -28.98 -22.33 16.65
CA TYR A 228 -27.84 -22.53 17.55
C TYR A 228 -27.82 -21.56 18.74
N GLY A 229 -28.85 -20.72 18.90
CA GLY A 229 -28.93 -19.74 19.97
C GLY A 229 -28.05 -18.51 19.79
N VAL A 230 -27.46 -18.33 18.61
CA VAL A 230 -26.62 -17.17 18.27
C VAL A 230 -27.42 -16.22 17.38
N PRO A 231 -27.75 -15.02 17.84
CA PRO A 231 -28.52 -14.05 17.05
C PRO A 231 -27.79 -13.70 15.76
N GLY A 232 -28.25 -14.21 14.61
CA GLY A 232 -27.77 -13.84 13.26
C GLY A 232 -26.27 -13.97 13.01
N GLY A 233 -25.55 -14.75 13.84
CA GLY A 233 -24.11 -14.80 13.87
C GLY A 233 -23.50 -16.08 13.31
N PHE A 234 -22.23 -16.24 13.60
CA PHE A 234 -21.46 -17.45 13.32
C PHE A 234 -20.49 -17.71 14.46
N ARG A 235 -20.05 -18.96 14.57
CA ARG A 235 -19.04 -19.39 15.54
C ARG A 235 -17.76 -19.77 14.78
N VAL A 236 -16.64 -19.41 15.35
CA VAL A 236 -15.30 -19.85 14.90
C VAL A 236 -14.70 -20.70 16.00
N THR A 237 -14.28 -21.92 15.66
CA THR A 237 -13.57 -22.82 16.58
C THR A 237 -12.25 -23.24 15.96
N VAL A 238 -11.17 -23.03 16.67
CA VAL A 238 -9.80 -23.40 16.29
C VAL A 238 -9.42 -24.64 17.09
N TYR A 239 -9.01 -25.70 16.41
CA TYR A 239 -8.57 -26.97 17.00
C TYR A 239 -7.05 -27.08 16.99
N SER A 240 -6.51 -27.93 17.84
CA SER A 240 -5.07 -28.17 17.95
C SER A 240 -4.46 -28.83 16.69
N SER A 241 -5.27 -29.52 15.91
CA SER A 241 -4.85 -30.15 14.65
C SER A 241 -5.98 -30.25 13.64
N GLU A 242 -5.61 -30.44 12.37
CA GLU A 242 -6.59 -30.78 11.34
C GLU A 242 -7.34 -32.10 11.61
N ALA A 243 -6.67 -33.06 12.26
CA ALA A 243 -7.27 -34.34 12.63
C ALA A 243 -8.39 -34.16 13.65
N ASP A 244 -8.17 -33.31 14.67
CA ASP A 244 -9.18 -32.99 15.67
C ASP A 244 -10.38 -32.28 15.05
N ALA A 245 -10.12 -31.29 14.21
CA ALA A 245 -11.17 -30.60 13.46
C ALA A 245 -11.94 -31.55 12.53
N ALA A 246 -11.24 -32.47 11.82
CA ALA A 246 -11.88 -33.43 10.96
C ALA A 246 -12.73 -34.44 11.75
N PHE A 247 -12.28 -34.86 12.91
CA PHE A 247 -13.03 -35.76 13.79
C PHE A 247 -14.37 -35.12 14.25
N VAL A 248 -14.31 -33.84 14.66
CA VAL A 248 -15.54 -33.11 15.07
C VAL A 248 -16.43 -32.80 13.87
N TRP A 249 -15.82 -32.52 12.71
CA TRP A 249 -16.56 -32.26 11.48
C TRP A 249 -17.35 -33.47 11.02
N GLY A 250 -16.85 -34.69 11.19
CA GLY A 250 -17.53 -35.95 10.80
C GLY A 250 -17.97 -35.94 9.35
N ASP A 251 -19.27 -36.22 9.12
CA ASP A 251 -19.90 -36.20 7.79
C ASP A 251 -20.25 -34.77 7.31
N GLY A 252 -19.89 -33.73 8.07
CA GLY A 252 -20.12 -32.32 7.78
C GLY A 252 -21.14 -31.68 8.72
N ILE A 253 -21.07 -30.38 8.81
CA ILE A 253 -22.02 -29.53 9.54
C ILE A 253 -22.84 -28.80 8.49
N GLU A 254 -24.18 -28.93 8.54
CA GLU A 254 -25.12 -28.46 7.49
C GLU A 254 -24.93 -26.95 7.16
N LYS A 255 -24.58 -26.15 8.17
CA LYS A 255 -24.37 -24.71 8.01
C LYS A 255 -22.96 -24.31 8.47
N GLY A 256 -21.95 -24.91 7.86
CA GLY A 256 -20.58 -24.66 8.26
C GLY A 256 -19.57 -24.91 7.15
N LYS A 257 -18.30 -24.61 7.45
CA LYS A 257 -17.15 -24.91 6.60
C LYS A 257 -15.94 -25.24 7.48
N ARG A 258 -15.18 -26.28 7.10
CA ARG A 258 -13.90 -26.60 7.69
C ARG A 258 -12.78 -25.98 6.84
N LEU A 259 -11.90 -25.24 7.48
CA LEU A 259 -10.75 -24.55 6.91
C LEU A 259 -9.49 -25.05 7.63
N GLY A 260 -8.95 -26.20 7.16
CA GLY A 260 -7.85 -26.86 7.87
C GLY A 260 -8.31 -27.32 9.27
N HIS A 261 -7.67 -26.80 10.30
CA HIS A 261 -7.98 -27.04 11.72
C HIS A 261 -9.00 -26.04 12.32
N ILE A 262 -9.59 -25.19 11.49
CA ILE A 262 -10.60 -24.20 11.90
C ILE A 262 -11.97 -24.62 11.36
N ILE A 263 -12.99 -24.57 12.19
CA ILE A 263 -14.38 -24.77 11.81
C ILE A 263 -15.14 -23.46 11.99
N VAL A 264 -15.86 -23.03 10.95
CA VAL A 264 -16.75 -21.86 10.99
C VAL A 264 -18.18 -22.34 10.77
N GLU A 265 -19.06 -22.09 11.74
CA GLU A 265 -20.47 -22.51 11.74
C GLU A 265 -21.37 -21.29 11.72
N GLY A 266 -22.36 -21.25 10.83
CA GLY A 266 -23.36 -20.18 10.77
C GLY A 266 -23.60 -19.64 9.37
N LYS A 267 -23.79 -18.33 9.25
CA LYS A 267 -24.18 -17.70 7.99
C LYS A 267 -23.06 -17.71 6.94
N PRO A 268 -23.40 -17.85 5.64
CA PRO A 268 -22.43 -17.92 4.54
C PRO A 268 -21.45 -16.73 4.50
N HIS A 269 -21.89 -15.54 4.85
CA HIS A 269 -21.03 -14.34 4.87
C HIS A 269 -19.95 -14.44 5.95
N GLY A 270 -20.27 -14.92 7.16
CA GLY A 270 -19.28 -15.11 8.22
C GLY A 270 -18.23 -16.14 7.81
N ILE A 271 -18.66 -17.24 7.18
CA ILE A 271 -17.76 -18.25 6.62
C ILE A 271 -16.82 -17.63 5.58
N TRP A 272 -17.37 -16.90 4.61
CA TRP A 272 -16.58 -16.21 3.57
C TRP A 272 -15.61 -15.20 4.17
N THR A 273 -16.04 -14.40 5.15
CA THR A 273 -15.18 -13.39 5.79
C THR A 273 -14.00 -14.05 6.51
N VAL A 274 -14.23 -15.10 7.32
CA VAL A 274 -13.15 -15.80 8.02
C VAL A 274 -12.18 -16.46 7.03
N GLU A 275 -12.71 -17.11 5.99
CA GLU A 275 -11.87 -17.71 4.94
C GLU A 275 -10.99 -16.66 4.23
N THR A 276 -11.55 -15.51 3.93
CA THR A 276 -10.83 -14.42 3.28
C THR A 276 -9.74 -13.85 4.20
N LEU A 277 -10.06 -13.64 5.48
CA LEU A 277 -9.08 -13.18 6.48
C LEU A 277 -7.92 -14.17 6.69
N ILE A 278 -8.19 -15.46 6.70
CA ILE A 278 -7.12 -16.46 6.81
C ILE A 278 -6.20 -16.39 5.58
N LYS A 279 -6.77 -16.20 4.38
CA LYS A 279 -6.01 -16.18 3.13
C LYS A 279 -5.26 -14.88 2.88
N LEU A 280 -5.86 -13.75 3.15
CA LEU A 280 -5.38 -12.43 2.73
C LEU A 280 -4.97 -11.52 3.89
N GLY A 281 -5.33 -11.87 5.13
CA GLY A 281 -5.23 -10.95 6.26
C GLY A 281 -6.28 -9.85 6.24
N PRO A 282 -6.19 -8.87 7.13
CA PRO A 282 -7.05 -7.69 7.11
C PRO A 282 -6.75 -6.84 5.87
N PRO A 283 -7.77 -6.17 5.28
CA PRO A 283 -7.53 -5.26 4.17
C PRO A 283 -6.65 -4.08 4.59
N ALA A 284 -5.84 -3.59 3.67
CA ALA A 284 -5.02 -2.40 3.90
C ALA A 284 -5.90 -1.16 4.15
N SER A 285 -5.47 -0.31 5.07
CA SER A 285 -6.13 0.96 5.37
C SER A 285 -6.06 1.93 4.18
N ILE A 286 -7.12 2.72 3.99
CA ILE A 286 -7.17 3.82 3.01
C ILE A 286 -7.26 5.19 3.68
N GLY A 287 -7.22 5.26 5.00
CA GLY A 287 -7.28 6.51 5.73
C GLY A 287 -7.55 6.33 7.21
N GLU A 288 -7.44 7.43 7.93
CA GLU A 288 -7.60 7.50 9.38
C GLU A 288 -8.90 8.18 9.78
N ILE A 289 -9.44 7.80 10.94
CA ILE A 289 -10.59 8.44 11.56
C ILE A 289 -10.10 9.36 12.67
N VAL A 290 -10.30 10.65 12.50
CA VAL A 290 -9.98 11.66 13.50
C VAL A 290 -11.29 12.23 14.06
N GLY A 291 -11.66 11.78 15.26
CA GLY A 291 -12.97 12.11 15.86
C GLY A 291 -14.14 11.54 15.04
N ASN A 292 -15.06 12.41 14.58
CA ASN A 292 -16.19 12.02 13.73
C ASN A 292 -15.94 12.26 12.23
N LYS A 293 -14.70 12.56 11.84
CA LYS A 293 -14.32 12.81 10.45
C LYS A 293 -13.38 11.72 9.97
N ILE A 294 -13.58 11.34 8.73
CA ILE A 294 -12.78 10.38 8.04
C ILE A 294 -11.86 11.12 7.10
N ASN A 295 -10.57 10.93 7.29
CA ASN A 295 -9.53 11.48 6.44
C ASN A 295 -9.02 10.36 5.52
N VAL A 296 -9.62 10.27 4.33
CA VAL A 296 -9.21 9.31 3.31
C VAL A 296 -7.97 9.85 2.61
N ASP A 297 -6.97 9.02 2.40
CA ASP A 297 -5.77 9.40 1.69
C ASP A 297 -6.08 9.95 0.29
N ASP A 298 -5.31 10.95 -0.14
CA ASP A 298 -5.54 11.70 -1.38
C ASP A 298 -5.66 10.79 -2.63
N VAL A 299 -4.95 9.67 -2.66
CA VAL A 299 -5.00 8.73 -3.79
C VAL A 299 -6.37 8.07 -3.91
N TYR A 300 -6.90 7.55 -2.81
CA TYR A 300 -8.21 6.90 -2.78
C TYR A 300 -9.35 7.90 -2.95
N ALA A 301 -9.22 9.07 -2.35
CA ALA A 301 -10.15 10.16 -2.55
C ALA A 301 -10.21 10.59 -4.03
N LYS A 302 -9.09 10.68 -4.72
CA LYS A 302 -9.03 10.99 -6.16
C LYS A 302 -9.72 9.92 -7.02
N ILE A 303 -9.53 8.64 -6.70
CA ILE A 303 -10.21 7.54 -7.41
C ILE A 303 -11.73 7.66 -7.23
N ALA A 304 -12.21 7.79 -5.99
CA ALA A 304 -13.63 7.93 -5.68
C ALA A 304 -14.28 9.15 -6.35
N LEU A 305 -13.61 10.32 -6.26
CA LEU A 305 -14.04 11.55 -6.93
C LEU A 305 -14.03 11.44 -8.45
N GLY A 306 -13.05 10.72 -9.02
CA GLY A 306 -12.96 10.45 -10.44
C GLY A 306 -14.17 9.65 -10.94
N ILE A 307 -14.50 8.56 -10.24
CA ILE A 307 -15.68 7.73 -10.54
C ILE A 307 -16.97 8.58 -10.46
N GLN A 308 -17.11 9.39 -9.41
CA GLN A 308 -18.25 10.28 -9.27
C GLN A 308 -18.37 11.26 -10.43
N LYS A 309 -17.27 11.92 -10.81
CA LYS A 309 -17.24 12.86 -11.93
C LYS A 309 -17.63 12.18 -13.25
N GLU A 310 -17.15 10.97 -13.46
CA GLU A 310 -17.48 10.20 -14.67
C GLU A 310 -18.97 9.85 -14.72
N LEU A 311 -19.54 9.36 -13.64
CA LEU A 311 -20.98 9.13 -13.53
C LEU A 311 -21.79 10.39 -13.77
N THR A 312 -21.37 11.53 -13.18
CA THR A 312 -22.03 12.84 -13.39
C THR A 312 -21.92 13.30 -14.84
N ARG A 313 -20.78 13.05 -15.52
CA ARG A 313 -20.59 13.36 -16.95
C ARG A 313 -21.60 12.61 -17.83
N HIS A 314 -21.98 11.39 -17.42
CA HIS A 314 -23.00 10.59 -18.09
C HIS A 314 -24.45 10.92 -17.62
N GLY A 315 -24.66 11.96 -16.82
CA GLY A 315 -25.96 12.43 -16.41
C GLY A 315 -26.56 11.79 -15.16
N PHE A 316 -25.79 10.94 -14.44
CA PHE A 316 -26.26 10.31 -13.21
C PHE A 316 -26.09 11.27 -12.01
N GLN A 317 -27.12 11.33 -11.17
CA GLN A 317 -27.00 11.99 -9.86
C GLN A 317 -26.27 11.06 -8.91
N THR A 318 -25.12 11.50 -8.41
CA THR A 318 -24.28 10.74 -7.52
C THR A 318 -24.11 11.47 -6.21
N SER A 319 -24.17 10.77 -5.09
CA SER A 319 -23.81 11.30 -3.79
C SER A 319 -22.47 10.72 -3.33
N LEU A 320 -21.59 11.62 -2.87
CA LEU A 320 -20.46 11.27 -2.02
C LEU A 320 -20.80 11.38 -0.53
N SER A 321 -22.03 11.79 -0.17
CA SER A 321 -22.45 11.90 1.23
C SER A 321 -22.46 10.57 1.98
N GLY A 322 -22.22 9.50 1.26
CA GLY A 322 -22.00 8.17 1.78
C GLY A 322 -20.69 7.57 1.32
N ILE A 323 -19.57 8.23 1.53
CA ILE A 323 -18.35 7.45 1.74
C ILE A 323 -18.62 6.69 3.04
N HIS A 324 -19.27 5.53 2.91
CA HIS A 324 -19.40 4.58 3.99
C HIS A 324 -18.05 3.93 4.11
N ILE A 325 -17.25 4.49 4.96
CA ILE A 325 -15.96 3.95 5.32
C ILE A 325 -16.24 2.88 6.35
N MET A 326 -15.72 1.69 6.10
CA MET A 326 -15.73 0.64 7.11
C MET A 326 -14.80 1.07 8.24
N ILE A 327 -15.38 1.40 9.38
CA ILE A 327 -14.65 1.88 10.55
C ILE A 327 -14.30 0.68 11.41
N SER A 328 -13.01 0.46 11.64
CA SER A 328 -12.57 -0.32 12.79
C SER A 328 -12.65 0.56 14.03
N SER A 329 -13.50 0.19 14.98
CA SER A 329 -13.58 0.88 16.27
C SER A 329 -12.30 0.70 17.12
N GLU A 330 -11.47 -0.31 16.85
CA GLU A 330 -10.22 -0.58 17.57
C GLU A 330 -9.03 0.12 16.96
N THR A 331 -8.90 0.12 15.62
CA THR A 331 -7.75 0.75 14.92
C THR A 331 -8.03 2.17 14.46
N GLN A 332 -9.30 2.58 14.43
CA GLN A 332 -9.74 3.89 13.89
C GLN A 332 -9.32 4.12 12.42
N GLU A 333 -9.26 3.07 11.64
CA GLU A 333 -8.86 3.08 10.25
C GLU A 333 -10.01 2.74 9.31
N ALA A 334 -9.94 3.24 8.09
CA ALA A 334 -10.88 2.96 7.03
C ALA A 334 -10.26 2.00 6.00
N PHE A 335 -11.00 1.00 5.56
CA PHE A 335 -10.53 -0.03 4.64
C PHE A 335 -11.10 0.04 3.23
N CYS A 336 -12.20 0.75 3.03
CA CYS A 336 -12.68 1.05 1.68
C CYS A 336 -13.49 2.35 1.62
N ALA A 337 -13.49 2.98 0.43
CA ALA A 337 -14.39 4.07 0.09
C ALA A 337 -15.51 3.56 -0.81
N HIS A 338 -16.73 4.00 -0.57
CA HIS A 338 -17.92 3.56 -1.29
C HIS A 338 -18.54 4.71 -2.06
N VAL A 339 -18.65 4.57 -3.39
CA VAL A 339 -19.34 5.49 -4.28
C VAL A 339 -20.60 4.80 -4.79
N TYR A 340 -21.76 5.46 -4.71
CA TYR A 340 -23.02 4.91 -5.18
C TYR A 340 -23.88 5.96 -5.85
N ILE A 341 -24.82 5.52 -6.69
CA ILE A 341 -25.86 6.37 -7.23
C ILE A 341 -26.96 6.51 -6.18
N GLU A 342 -27.29 7.75 -5.80
CA GLU A 342 -28.46 8.02 -4.96
C GLU A 342 -29.73 7.59 -5.68
N GLN A 343 -30.46 6.67 -5.08
CA GLN A 343 -31.85 6.48 -5.46
C GLN A 343 -32.65 7.63 -4.87
N ASN A 344 -33.30 8.43 -5.73
CA ASN A 344 -34.36 9.31 -5.26
C ASN A 344 -35.35 8.44 -4.47
N GLN A 345 -35.49 8.69 -3.17
CA GLN A 345 -36.47 8.04 -2.31
C GLN A 345 -37.86 8.54 -2.67
N GLY A 346 -38.38 8.09 -3.79
CA GLY A 346 -39.78 8.28 -4.20
C GLY A 346 -40.43 6.92 -4.27
N SER A 347 -41.21 6.60 -3.24
CA SER A 347 -42.32 5.61 -3.20
C SER A 347 -42.13 4.29 -3.94
N ALA A 348 -42.09 3.22 -3.16
CA ALA A 348 -42.53 1.86 -3.49
C ALA A 348 -42.28 1.34 -4.93
N GLY A 349 -41.28 0.52 -5.09
CA GLY A 349 -41.32 -0.56 -6.09
C GLY A 349 -40.65 -0.32 -7.43
N VAL A 350 -39.84 0.70 -7.60
CA VAL A 350 -39.17 0.93 -8.89
C VAL A 350 -37.72 0.47 -8.86
N VAL A 351 -37.41 -0.44 -9.76
CA VAL A 351 -36.07 -0.93 -10.02
C VAL A 351 -35.30 0.14 -10.79
N GLY A 352 -34.76 1.12 -10.06
CA GLY A 352 -33.79 2.05 -10.64
C GLY A 352 -32.44 1.36 -10.87
N ALA A 353 -31.61 1.95 -11.73
CA ALA A 353 -30.24 1.50 -11.91
C ALA A 353 -29.50 1.51 -10.56
N ARG A 354 -29.02 0.37 -10.11
CA ARG A 354 -28.20 0.25 -8.92
C ARG A 354 -26.74 0.21 -9.34
N PHE A 355 -25.97 1.09 -8.76
CA PHE A 355 -24.53 1.13 -8.99
C PHE A 355 -23.83 1.40 -7.68
N SER A 356 -22.75 0.69 -7.47
CA SER A 356 -21.84 0.92 -6.36
C SER A 356 -20.41 0.61 -6.80
N ALA A 357 -19.48 1.44 -6.44
CA ALA A 357 -18.06 1.18 -6.57
C ALA A 357 -17.41 1.26 -5.19
N ARG A 358 -16.59 0.25 -4.88
CA ARG A 358 -15.81 0.20 -3.64
C ARG A 358 -14.35 0.28 -3.99
N VAL A 359 -13.65 1.23 -3.37
CA VAL A 359 -12.21 1.43 -3.54
C VAL A 359 -11.53 0.85 -2.30
N PHE A 360 -10.79 -0.23 -2.48
CA PHE A 360 -10.06 -0.93 -1.41
C PHE A 360 -8.63 -0.42 -1.29
N GLY A 361 -8.00 -0.66 -0.14
CA GLY A 361 -6.57 -0.41 0.07
C GLY A 361 -5.67 -1.34 -0.73
N ASP A 362 -6.15 -2.56 -1.06
CA ASP A 362 -5.42 -3.53 -1.86
C ASP A 362 -6.30 -4.21 -2.92
N GLU A 363 -5.66 -4.71 -3.98
CA GLU A 363 -6.32 -5.36 -5.11
C GLU A 363 -6.82 -6.77 -4.75
N ALA A 364 -6.11 -7.47 -3.86
CA ALA A 364 -6.48 -8.82 -3.46
C ALA A 364 -7.84 -8.85 -2.76
N TRP A 365 -8.12 -7.89 -1.88
CA TRP A 365 -9.42 -7.73 -1.26
C TRP A 365 -10.51 -7.29 -2.24
N ALA A 366 -10.19 -6.38 -3.17
CA ALA A 366 -11.13 -6.01 -4.22
C ALA A 366 -11.55 -7.23 -5.04
N GLN A 367 -10.59 -8.08 -5.42
CA GLN A 367 -10.83 -9.31 -6.19
C GLN A 367 -11.60 -10.36 -5.38
N ALA A 368 -11.21 -10.60 -4.13
CA ALA A 368 -11.89 -11.55 -3.25
C ALA A 368 -13.35 -11.16 -3.00
N SER A 369 -13.65 -9.87 -2.96
CA SER A 369 -14.99 -9.34 -2.72
C SER A 369 -16.01 -9.73 -3.81
N LEU A 370 -15.58 -10.12 -5.02
CA LEU A 370 -16.46 -10.72 -6.03
C LEU A 370 -17.09 -12.03 -5.58
N GLY A 371 -16.43 -12.78 -4.72
CA GLY A 371 -16.94 -14.03 -4.14
C GLY A 371 -17.87 -13.85 -2.93
N SER A 372 -18.14 -12.60 -2.53
CA SER A 372 -18.98 -12.34 -1.37
C SER A 372 -20.42 -12.79 -1.59
N PRO A 373 -21.01 -13.53 -0.63
CA PRO A 373 -22.42 -13.95 -0.70
C PRO A 373 -23.42 -12.80 -0.82
N PHE A 374 -23.01 -11.57 -0.46
CA PHE A 374 -23.85 -10.38 -0.58
C PHE A 374 -24.04 -9.89 -2.01
N LEU A 375 -23.23 -10.36 -2.95
CA LEU A 375 -23.31 -9.98 -4.35
C LEU A 375 -24.25 -10.88 -5.17
N ALA A 376 -24.90 -11.84 -4.53
CA ALA A 376 -25.77 -12.80 -5.22
C ALA A 376 -26.92 -12.15 -6.02
N ASP A 377 -27.35 -10.94 -5.60
CA ASP A 377 -28.42 -10.17 -6.26
C ASP A 377 -27.93 -9.22 -7.35
N THR A 378 -26.61 -9.02 -7.50
CA THR A 378 -26.01 -8.17 -8.54
C THR A 378 -25.36 -9.04 -9.59
N LYS A 379 -25.84 -8.97 -10.85
CA LYS A 379 -25.38 -9.84 -11.94
C LYS A 379 -24.18 -9.25 -12.69
N GLU A 380 -23.98 -7.95 -12.58
CA GLU A 380 -23.02 -7.20 -13.39
C GLU A 380 -21.90 -6.64 -12.51
N ASN A 381 -20.98 -7.51 -12.12
CA ASN A 381 -19.85 -7.14 -11.25
C ASN A 381 -18.54 -7.16 -12.01
N ALA A 382 -17.61 -6.28 -11.67
CA ALA A 382 -16.26 -6.23 -12.22
C ALA A 382 -15.26 -5.72 -11.19
N VAL A 383 -13.99 -6.06 -11.37
CA VAL A 383 -12.87 -5.47 -10.62
C VAL A 383 -11.89 -4.87 -11.61
N VAL A 384 -11.40 -3.67 -11.29
CA VAL A 384 -10.32 -2.99 -12.02
C VAL A 384 -9.34 -2.47 -10.96
N GLY A 385 -8.18 -3.11 -10.87
CA GLY A 385 -7.20 -2.82 -9.82
C GLY A 385 -7.85 -2.90 -8.43
N LYS A 386 -7.75 -1.83 -7.67
CA LYS A 386 -8.31 -1.74 -6.30
C LYS A 386 -9.81 -1.42 -6.24
N VAL A 387 -10.51 -1.35 -7.38
CA VAL A 387 -11.92 -0.95 -7.44
C VAL A 387 -12.79 -2.13 -7.81
N MET A 388 -13.74 -2.48 -6.95
CA MET A 388 -14.82 -3.41 -7.24
C MET A 388 -16.08 -2.62 -7.62
N ILE A 389 -16.65 -2.94 -8.77
CA ILE A 389 -17.87 -2.36 -9.32
C ILE A 389 -18.99 -3.38 -9.18
N THR A 390 -20.12 -2.98 -8.63
CA THR A 390 -21.35 -3.77 -8.62
C THR A 390 -22.49 -2.97 -9.25
N SER A 391 -23.22 -3.58 -10.18
CA SER A 391 -24.32 -2.91 -10.86
C SER A 391 -25.38 -3.91 -11.31
N ASN A 392 -26.60 -3.45 -11.50
CA ASN A 392 -27.65 -4.15 -12.25
C ASN A 392 -27.69 -3.70 -13.72
N SER A 393 -26.80 -2.80 -14.14
CA SER A 393 -26.67 -2.28 -15.50
C SER A 393 -25.30 -2.56 -16.10
N PRO A 394 -25.19 -3.35 -17.18
CA PRO A 394 -23.95 -3.56 -17.90
C PRO A 394 -23.33 -2.25 -18.41
N VAL A 395 -24.18 -1.31 -18.82
CA VAL A 395 -23.73 -0.02 -19.35
C VAL A 395 -22.99 0.79 -18.29
N LEU A 396 -23.53 0.89 -17.07
CA LEU A 396 -22.88 1.58 -15.97
C LEU A 396 -21.58 0.90 -15.56
N ARG A 397 -21.60 -0.44 -15.42
CA ARG A 397 -20.40 -1.21 -15.13
C ARG A 397 -19.31 -0.93 -16.15
N ASP A 398 -19.62 -1.05 -17.44
CA ASP A 398 -18.62 -0.92 -18.50
C ASP A 398 -18.15 0.52 -18.67
N THR A 399 -19.00 1.51 -18.44
CA THR A 399 -18.63 2.93 -18.45
C THR A 399 -17.54 3.21 -17.42
N ILE A 400 -17.73 2.75 -16.19
CA ILE A 400 -16.74 2.96 -15.13
C ILE A 400 -15.50 2.08 -15.31
N LYS A 401 -15.69 0.85 -15.80
CA LYS A 401 -14.56 -0.03 -16.14
C LYS A 401 -13.66 0.59 -17.20
N ASP A 402 -14.23 1.15 -18.27
CA ASP A 402 -13.45 1.78 -19.33
C ASP A 402 -12.77 3.08 -18.85
N TYR A 403 -13.46 3.87 -18.03
CA TYR A 403 -12.87 5.04 -17.36
C TYR A 403 -11.63 4.65 -16.53
N LEU A 404 -11.74 3.63 -15.69
CA LEU A 404 -10.64 3.17 -14.84
C LEU A 404 -9.48 2.58 -15.63
N ASN A 405 -9.74 2.02 -16.82
CA ASN A 405 -8.73 1.52 -17.74
C ASN A 405 -8.11 2.64 -18.62
N GLY A 406 -8.50 3.91 -18.44
CA GLY A 406 -7.96 5.04 -19.20
C GLY A 406 -8.58 5.22 -20.61
N THR A 407 -9.68 4.55 -20.89
CA THR A 407 -10.43 4.61 -22.16
C THR A 407 -11.89 5.06 -21.93
N PRO A 408 -12.13 6.28 -21.37
CA PRO A 408 -13.46 6.72 -21.01
C PRO A 408 -14.37 6.79 -22.24
N ARG A 409 -15.60 6.33 -22.09
CA ARG A 409 -16.62 6.41 -23.12
C ARG A 409 -17.12 7.84 -23.32
N GLU A 410 -17.52 8.18 -24.54
CA GLU A 410 -18.27 9.41 -24.76
C GLU A 410 -19.64 9.30 -24.10
N PRO A 411 -20.14 10.39 -23.46
CA PRO A 411 -21.50 10.40 -22.92
C PRO A 411 -22.50 10.14 -24.05
N THR A 412 -23.30 9.10 -23.90
CA THR A 412 -24.47 8.92 -24.78
C THR A 412 -25.41 10.12 -24.61
N PRO A 413 -26.00 10.64 -25.68
CA PRO A 413 -26.97 11.72 -25.59
C PRO A 413 -28.05 11.34 -24.58
N THR A 414 -28.24 12.17 -23.65
CA THR A 414 -28.93 12.01 -22.36
C THR A 414 -30.26 11.25 -22.47
N LEU A 415 -30.41 10.20 -21.68
CA LEU A 415 -31.69 9.60 -21.27
C LEU A 415 -32.79 10.62 -20.92
N LYS A 416 -32.47 11.87 -20.56
CA LYS A 416 -33.43 12.95 -20.29
C LYS A 416 -34.30 13.34 -21.48
N ALA A 417 -33.78 13.30 -22.69
CA ALA A 417 -34.58 13.56 -23.89
C ALA A 417 -35.49 12.40 -24.25
N GLU A 418 -35.00 11.16 -24.01
CA GLU A 418 -35.80 9.94 -24.20
C GLU A 418 -36.84 9.75 -23.07
N GLU A 419 -36.52 10.13 -21.83
CA GLU A 419 -37.44 10.10 -20.69
C GLU A 419 -38.63 11.00 -20.98
N ASN A 420 -38.46 12.23 -21.45
CA ASN A 420 -39.54 13.14 -21.80
C ASN A 420 -40.34 12.64 -23.02
N PHE A 421 -39.70 12.09 -24.02
CA PHE A 421 -40.36 11.55 -25.22
C PHE A 421 -41.16 10.27 -24.90
N LEU A 422 -40.63 9.39 -24.08
CA LEU A 422 -41.32 8.18 -23.64
C LEU A 422 -42.49 8.51 -22.70
N ASP A 423 -42.32 9.48 -21.81
CA ASP A 423 -43.37 9.91 -20.88
C ASP A 423 -44.59 10.48 -21.62
N GLU A 424 -44.41 11.41 -22.58
CA GLU A 424 -45.47 11.99 -23.38
C GLU A 424 -46.20 10.95 -24.26
N ASN A 425 -45.47 10.02 -24.86
CA ASN A 425 -46.05 8.99 -25.71
C ASN A 425 -46.71 7.86 -24.89
N LEU A 426 -46.17 7.55 -23.72
CA LEU A 426 -46.77 6.54 -22.86
C LEU A 426 -48.04 7.03 -22.20
N GLU A 427 -48.07 8.25 -21.71
CA GLU A 427 -49.27 8.87 -21.12
C GLU A 427 -50.40 8.84 -22.14
N LYS A 428 -50.17 9.24 -23.39
CA LYS A 428 -51.09 9.17 -24.48
C LYS A 428 -51.52 7.74 -24.82
N THR A 429 -50.62 6.78 -24.82
CA THR A 429 -50.92 5.37 -25.08
C THR A 429 -51.76 4.73 -23.96
N LEU A 430 -51.46 5.08 -22.69
CA LEU A 430 -52.19 4.61 -21.54
C LEU A 430 -53.63 5.18 -21.52
N GLU A 431 -53.79 6.47 -21.85
CA GLU A 431 -55.09 7.09 -21.97
C GLU A 431 -55.91 6.48 -23.11
N GLU A 432 -55.37 6.35 -24.29
CA GLU A 432 -56.05 5.87 -25.49
C GLU A 432 -56.36 4.37 -25.46
N LYS A 433 -55.38 3.57 -25.01
CA LYS A 433 -55.47 2.09 -25.11
C LYS A 433 -56.04 1.40 -23.88
N TYR A 434 -55.81 1.98 -22.69
CA TYR A 434 -56.17 1.39 -21.41
C TYR A 434 -57.18 2.19 -20.62
N LYS A 435 -57.69 3.29 -21.18
CA LYS A 435 -58.67 4.19 -20.52
C LYS A 435 -58.23 4.57 -19.11
N TRP A 436 -56.96 5.01 -19.01
CA TRP A 436 -56.38 5.44 -17.77
C TRP A 436 -57.11 6.64 -17.24
N ASP A 437 -57.76 6.52 -16.09
CA ASP A 437 -58.56 7.60 -15.49
C ASP A 437 -57.74 8.49 -14.51
N ASP A 438 -58.36 9.53 -14.02
CA ASP A 438 -57.72 10.49 -13.10
C ASP A 438 -57.24 9.88 -11.78
N TYR A 439 -57.74 8.69 -11.41
CA TYR A 439 -57.26 7.96 -10.23
C TYR A 439 -55.88 7.38 -10.43
N HIS A 440 -55.55 7.02 -11.64
CA HIS A 440 -54.27 6.45 -12.00
C HIS A 440 -53.19 7.49 -12.35
N LYS A 441 -53.58 8.77 -12.59
CA LYS A 441 -52.65 9.87 -12.91
C LYS A 441 -51.67 10.21 -11.79
N ASN A 442 -51.91 9.78 -10.55
CA ASN A 442 -51.00 9.90 -9.42
C ASN A 442 -50.03 8.69 -9.28
N ALA A 443 -50.14 7.67 -10.13
CA ALA A 443 -49.21 6.57 -10.16
C ALA A 443 -47.96 6.98 -10.92
N THR A 444 -46.83 6.98 -10.25
CA THR A 444 -45.52 7.26 -10.89
C THR A 444 -45.14 6.04 -11.74
N VAL A 445 -45.20 6.16 -13.06
CA VAL A 445 -44.63 5.17 -13.99
C VAL A 445 -43.16 5.47 -14.17
N ARG A 446 -42.31 4.55 -13.78
CA ARG A 446 -40.87 4.66 -14.00
C ARG A 446 -40.44 3.62 -15.02
N PHE A 447 -39.74 4.10 -16.06
CA PHE A 447 -39.14 3.23 -17.05
C PHE A 447 -37.81 2.71 -16.57
N VAL A 448 -37.65 1.40 -16.68
CA VAL A 448 -36.33 0.78 -16.62
C VAL A 448 -35.84 0.73 -18.06
N ALA A 449 -34.78 1.45 -18.37
CA ALA A 449 -34.08 1.28 -19.63
C ALA A 449 -33.64 -0.17 -19.73
N ARG A 450 -34.32 -0.98 -20.56
CA ARG A 450 -33.79 -2.27 -20.99
C ARG A 450 -32.99 -1.98 -22.25
N ASP A 451 -31.80 -2.56 -22.27
CA ASP A 451 -30.94 -2.53 -23.45
C ASP A 451 -31.75 -2.90 -24.68
N PHE A 452 -31.92 -1.96 -25.59
CA PHE A 452 -32.26 -2.27 -26.96
C PHE A 452 -30.93 -2.49 -27.69
N ALA A 453 -30.69 -3.75 -28.06
CA ALA A 453 -29.59 -4.17 -28.91
C ALA A 453 -29.72 -3.57 -30.30
#